data_37e195ed0d91e98e3e310e111b262f7d
#
_entry.id   37e195ed0d91e98e3e310e111b262f7d
#
_cell.length_a   1.000
_cell.length_b   1.000
_cell.length_c   1.000
_cell.angle_alpha   90.00
_cell.angle_beta   90.00
_cell.angle_gamma   90.00
#
_symmetry.space_group_name_H-M   'P 1'
#
loop_
_entity.id
_entity.type
_entity.pdbx_description
1 polymer ?
#
loop_
_entity_poly.entity_id
_entity_poly.type
_entity_poly.pdbx_seq_one_letter_code
_entity_poly.pdbx_strand_id
1 'polypeptide(L)'
;MVLVLFTITAVSALLVGLVDNITKDTIAQTELNAKNIAKFEVLNAAESEAVVGEEQVFAIGDFEVVVSTVVSKSDSNMVKGYAVEAPSITKSGYGGRIKLMVGFVEEAGNVTISGVKVLAQSETPGLGANMTQPGNALEKSILEKS
;
A
#
# COMPACT_ATOMS: atom_id res chain seq x y z
N MET A 1 39.55 -22.50 -18.66
CA MET A 1 39.06 -21.21 -18.13
C MET A 1 37.58 -20.96 -18.46
N VAL A 2 37.20 -20.97 -19.73
CA VAL A 2 35.80 -20.72 -20.15
C VAL A 2 34.78 -21.67 -19.52
N LEU A 3 35.09 -22.97 -19.45
CA LEU A 3 34.23 -24.01 -18.92
C LEU A 3 33.96 -23.83 -17.40
N VAL A 4 35.00 -23.43 -16.65
CA VAL A 4 34.87 -23.14 -15.21
C VAL A 4 33.99 -21.90 -14.98
N LEU A 5 34.18 -20.86 -15.76
CA LEU A 5 33.35 -19.65 -15.67
C LEU A 5 31.90 -19.95 -15.98
N PHE A 6 31.66 -20.74 -17.03
CA PHE A 6 30.30 -21.16 -17.42
C PHE A 6 29.59 -21.97 -16.31
N THR A 7 30.29 -22.93 -15.69
CA THR A 7 29.72 -23.72 -14.61
C THR A 7 29.39 -22.86 -13.37
N ILE A 8 30.24 -21.91 -13.00
CA ILE A 8 29.99 -21.02 -11.87
C ILE A 8 28.75 -20.13 -12.15
N THR A 9 28.69 -19.54 -13.35
CA THR A 9 27.52 -18.69 -13.70
C THR A 9 26.24 -19.49 -13.81
N ALA A 10 26.27 -20.69 -14.37
CA ALA A 10 25.10 -21.58 -14.46
C ALA A 10 24.58 -21.98 -13.08
N VAL A 11 25.48 -22.37 -12.16
CA VAL A 11 25.12 -22.74 -10.78
C VAL A 11 24.54 -21.51 -10.04
N SER A 12 25.18 -20.36 -10.17
CA SER A 12 24.70 -19.12 -9.53
C SER A 12 23.32 -18.71 -10.04
N ALA A 13 23.08 -18.77 -11.35
CA ALA A 13 21.79 -18.44 -11.93
C ALA A 13 20.69 -19.42 -11.47
N LEU A 14 21.01 -20.70 -11.36
CA LEU A 14 20.08 -21.73 -10.89
C LEU A 14 19.71 -21.51 -9.41
N LEU A 15 20.70 -21.20 -8.56
CA LEU A 15 20.46 -20.90 -7.15
C LEU A 15 19.59 -19.65 -6.96
N VAL A 16 19.88 -18.57 -7.68
CA VAL A 16 19.05 -17.34 -7.63
C VAL A 16 17.62 -17.63 -8.09
N GLY A 17 17.45 -18.38 -9.18
CA GLY A 17 16.12 -18.74 -9.67
C GLY A 17 15.33 -19.62 -8.68
N LEU A 18 15.98 -20.53 -7.97
CA LEU A 18 15.35 -21.34 -6.93
C LEU A 18 14.90 -20.48 -5.75
N VAL A 19 15.74 -19.57 -5.28
CA VAL A 19 15.40 -18.65 -4.18
C VAL A 19 14.23 -17.76 -4.57
N ASP A 20 14.25 -17.17 -5.77
CA ASP A 20 13.17 -16.33 -6.29
C ASP A 20 11.84 -17.10 -6.31
N ASN A 21 11.84 -18.31 -6.84
CA ASN A 21 10.64 -19.14 -6.93
C ASN A 21 10.02 -19.51 -5.56
N ILE A 22 10.87 -19.78 -4.56
CA ILE A 22 10.42 -20.09 -3.20
C ILE A 22 9.92 -18.84 -2.47
N THR A 23 10.54 -17.69 -2.72
CA THR A 23 10.28 -16.46 -1.96
C THR A 23 9.12 -15.66 -2.53
N LYS A 24 8.83 -15.80 -3.81
CA LYS A 24 7.80 -15.03 -4.54
C LYS A 24 6.42 -15.08 -3.88
N ASP A 25 5.95 -16.27 -3.52
CA ASP A 25 4.65 -16.46 -2.88
C ASP A 25 4.59 -15.83 -1.48
N THR A 26 5.69 -15.95 -0.73
CA THR A 26 5.80 -15.35 0.60
C THR A 26 5.82 -13.82 0.54
N ILE A 27 6.51 -13.24 -0.46
CA ILE A 27 6.52 -11.80 -0.69
C ILE A 27 5.13 -11.31 -1.04
N ALA A 28 4.43 -11.97 -1.97
CA ALA A 28 3.07 -11.61 -2.38
C ALA A 28 2.08 -11.64 -1.20
N GLN A 29 2.16 -12.67 -0.36
CA GLN A 29 1.31 -12.76 0.84
C GLN A 29 1.62 -11.65 1.86
N THR A 30 2.90 -11.35 2.06
CA THR A 30 3.33 -10.28 2.98
C THR A 30 2.85 -8.91 2.50
N GLU A 31 2.94 -8.64 1.20
CA GLU A 31 2.42 -7.41 0.59
C GLU A 31 0.90 -7.29 0.74
N LEU A 32 0.15 -8.36 0.50
CA LEU A 32 -1.31 -8.38 0.70
C LEU A 32 -1.68 -8.12 2.16
N ASN A 33 -1.00 -8.76 3.09
CA ASN A 33 -1.22 -8.55 4.53
C ASN A 33 -0.89 -7.10 4.93
N ALA A 34 0.24 -6.55 4.46
CA ALA A 34 0.62 -5.17 4.72
C ALA A 34 -0.42 -4.17 4.17
N LYS A 35 -0.96 -4.42 2.97
CA LYS A 35 -2.04 -3.62 2.40
C LYS A 35 -3.33 -3.70 3.22
N ASN A 36 -3.72 -4.89 3.66
CA ASN A 36 -4.92 -5.06 4.49
C ASN A 36 -4.78 -4.36 5.84
N ILE A 37 -3.63 -4.48 6.49
CA ILE A 37 -3.34 -3.74 7.73
C ILE A 37 -3.44 -2.22 7.47
N ALA A 38 -2.86 -1.74 6.37
CA ALA A 38 -2.93 -0.32 6.02
C ALA A 38 -4.36 0.18 5.82
N LYS A 39 -5.27 -0.65 5.25
CA LYS A 39 -6.70 -0.29 5.10
C LYS A 39 -7.39 -0.07 6.44
N PHE A 40 -7.08 -0.91 7.43
CA PHE A 40 -7.64 -0.75 8.78
C PHE A 40 -7.02 0.46 9.51
N GLU A 41 -5.72 0.66 9.39
CA GLU A 41 -5.02 1.78 10.02
C GLU A 41 -5.54 3.15 9.54
N VAL A 42 -5.70 3.35 8.22
CA VAL A 42 -6.19 4.65 7.69
C VAL A 42 -7.64 4.94 8.05
N LEU A 43 -8.40 3.93 8.47
CA LEU A 43 -9.79 4.07 8.94
C LEU A 43 -9.90 4.05 10.47
N ASN A 44 -8.78 3.98 11.19
CA ASN A 44 -8.76 3.79 12.65
C ASN A 44 -9.64 2.61 13.11
N ALA A 45 -9.76 1.57 12.27
CA ALA A 45 -10.57 0.39 12.52
C ALA A 45 -9.70 -0.74 13.09
N ALA A 46 -10.18 -1.42 14.14
CA ALA A 46 -9.48 -2.59 14.66
C ALA A 46 -9.69 -3.79 13.72
N GLU A 47 -8.63 -4.52 13.42
CA GLU A 47 -8.67 -5.77 12.63
C GLU A 47 -9.62 -6.82 13.21
N SER A 48 -9.82 -6.79 14.52
CA SER A 48 -10.77 -7.67 15.22
C SER A 48 -12.23 -7.38 14.89
N GLU A 49 -12.56 -6.14 14.53
CA GLU A 49 -13.93 -5.63 14.36
C GLU A 49 -14.29 -5.32 12.91
N ALA A 50 -13.33 -5.30 11.99
CA ALA A 50 -13.53 -4.95 10.61
C ALA A 50 -13.01 -6.02 9.64
N VAL A 51 -13.56 -6.03 8.43
CA VAL A 51 -13.14 -6.89 7.34
C VAL A 51 -13.14 -6.09 6.04
N VAL A 52 -12.21 -6.40 5.15
CA VAL A 52 -12.18 -5.84 3.80
C VAL A 52 -13.30 -6.51 3.01
N GLY A 53 -14.23 -5.70 2.51
CA GLY A 53 -15.33 -6.11 1.66
C GLY A 53 -14.98 -6.06 0.18
N GLU A 54 -15.84 -5.42 -0.61
CA GLU A 54 -15.68 -5.31 -2.06
C GLU A 54 -14.52 -4.38 -2.43
N GLU A 55 -13.74 -4.79 -3.44
CA GLU A 55 -12.70 -3.98 -4.05
C GLU A 55 -13.09 -3.64 -5.49
N GLN A 56 -12.96 -2.35 -5.83
CA GLN A 56 -13.23 -1.84 -7.16
C GLN A 56 -11.99 -1.11 -7.69
N VAL A 57 -11.64 -1.39 -8.95
CA VAL A 57 -10.50 -0.76 -9.63
C VAL A 57 -11.02 0.25 -10.63
N PHE A 58 -10.56 1.48 -10.51
CA PHE A 58 -10.90 2.58 -11.41
C PHE A 58 -9.63 3.02 -12.17
N ALA A 59 -9.73 3.07 -13.50
CA ALA A 59 -8.70 3.66 -14.34
C ALA A 59 -8.96 5.16 -14.48
N ILE A 60 -8.03 5.99 -14.01
CA ILE A 60 -8.10 7.45 -14.09
C ILE A 60 -6.89 7.95 -14.89
N GLY A 61 -7.07 8.14 -16.20
CA GLY A 61 -5.97 8.45 -17.11
C GLY A 61 -4.96 7.29 -17.16
N ASP A 62 -3.70 7.57 -16.82
CA ASP A 62 -2.61 6.59 -16.77
C ASP A 62 -2.47 5.88 -15.40
N PHE A 63 -3.45 6.05 -14.50
CA PHE A 63 -3.39 5.52 -13.14
C PHE A 63 -4.51 4.54 -12.87
N GLU A 64 -4.19 3.55 -12.04
CA GLU A 64 -5.17 2.68 -11.42
C GLU A 64 -5.36 3.10 -9.96
N VAL A 65 -6.61 3.31 -9.58
CA VAL A 65 -7.02 3.61 -8.21
C VAL A 65 -7.87 2.45 -7.73
N VAL A 66 -7.48 1.87 -6.60
CA VAL A 66 -8.21 0.76 -5.99
C VAL A 66 -8.99 1.29 -4.79
N VAL A 67 -10.30 1.14 -4.83
CA VAL A 67 -11.20 1.49 -3.73
C VAL A 67 -11.65 0.21 -3.04
N SER A 68 -11.33 0.07 -1.77
CA SER A 68 -11.73 -1.06 -0.93
C SER A 68 -12.75 -0.59 0.10
N THR A 69 -13.91 -1.21 0.14
CA THR A 69 -14.89 -0.98 1.19
C THR A 69 -14.49 -1.74 2.44
N VAL A 70 -14.51 -1.10 3.60
CA VAL A 70 -14.26 -1.76 4.89
C VAL A 70 -15.57 -1.77 5.68
N VAL A 71 -15.99 -2.97 6.05
CA VAL A 71 -17.27 -3.21 6.73
C VAL A 71 -17.04 -3.82 8.13
N SER A 72 -18.05 -3.73 8.98
CA SER A 72 -17.99 -4.37 10.30
C SER A 72 -18.07 -5.89 10.18
N LYS A 73 -17.31 -6.62 11.00
CA LYS A 73 -17.42 -8.10 11.09
C LYS A 73 -18.76 -8.57 11.64
N SER A 74 -19.38 -7.77 12.50
CA SER A 74 -20.67 -8.09 13.12
C SER A 74 -21.84 -7.85 12.20
N ASP A 75 -21.72 -6.91 11.26
CA ASP A 75 -22.76 -6.56 10.27
C ASP A 75 -22.11 -6.13 8.96
N SER A 76 -22.20 -6.96 7.94
CA SER A 76 -21.63 -6.71 6.62
C SER A 76 -22.29 -5.51 5.89
N ASN A 77 -23.48 -5.08 6.33
CA ASN A 77 -24.14 -3.88 5.77
C ASN A 77 -23.64 -2.58 6.41
N MET A 78 -22.91 -2.70 7.55
CA MET A 78 -22.38 -1.54 8.23
C MET A 78 -21.00 -1.19 7.65
N VAL A 79 -20.97 -0.23 6.74
CA VAL A 79 -19.73 0.31 6.17
C VAL A 79 -19.06 1.18 7.22
N LYS A 80 -17.78 0.86 7.52
CA LYS A 80 -16.91 1.65 8.41
C LYS A 80 -16.19 2.77 7.65
N GLY A 81 -15.96 2.57 6.35
CA GLY A 81 -15.33 3.56 5.48
C GLY A 81 -14.77 2.92 4.21
N TYR A 82 -14.05 3.75 3.46
CA TYR A 82 -13.44 3.38 2.19
C TYR A 82 -11.93 3.61 2.27
N ALA A 83 -11.14 2.61 1.92
CA ALA A 83 -9.70 2.73 1.79
C ALA A 83 -9.33 2.81 0.31
N VAL A 84 -8.68 3.89 -0.09
CA VAL A 84 -8.32 4.20 -1.47
C VAL A 84 -6.83 4.10 -1.66
N GLU A 85 -6.38 3.14 -2.47
CA GLU A 85 -4.98 3.02 -2.91
C GLU A 85 -4.80 3.78 -4.22
N ALA A 86 -3.92 4.77 -4.24
CA ALA A 86 -3.61 5.55 -5.42
C ALA A 86 -2.11 5.89 -5.51
N PRO A 87 -1.52 5.91 -6.71
CA PRO A 87 -0.20 6.49 -6.91
C PRO A 87 -0.28 8.01 -6.86
N SER A 88 0.82 8.68 -6.48
CA SER A 88 0.91 10.13 -6.62
C SER A 88 0.79 10.56 -8.09
N ILE A 89 0.04 11.63 -8.35
CA ILE A 89 -0.19 12.17 -9.70
C ILE A 89 1.13 12.65 -10.33
N THR A 90 1.99 13.27 -9.52
CA THR A 90 3.26 13.83 -9.98
C THR A 90 4.41 12.84 -9.77
N LYS A 91 5.36 12.83 -10.71
CA LYS A 91 6.65 12.14 -10.57
C LYS A 91 7.70 13.05 -9.93
N SER A 92 7.29 13.95 -9.05
CA SER A 92 8.16 15.01 -8.49
C SER A 92 9.11 14.51 -7.40
N GLY A 93 8.96 13.27 -6.94
CA GLY A 93 9.92 12.64 -6.04
C GLY A 93 11.20 12.23 -6.76
N TYR A 94 12.32 12.24 -6.06
CA TYR A 94 13.61 11.76 -6.58
C TYR A 94 13.58 10.26 -6.89
N GLY A 95 12.85 9.47 -6.10
CA GLY A 95 12.67 8.04 -6.27
C GLY A 95 11.49 7.64 -7.17
N GLY A 96 10.77 8.59 -7.75
CA GLY A 96 9.62 8.35 -8.62
C GLY A 96 8.27 8.52 -7.94
N ARG A 97 7.28 7.69 -8.30
CA ARG A 97 5.93 7.79 -7.75
C ARG A 97 5.83 7.17 -6.37
N ILE A 98 5.09 7.84 -5.50
CA ILE A 98 4.74 7.35 -4.17
C ILE A 98 3.37 6.69 -4.27
N LYS A 99 3.19 5.53 -3.65
CA LYS A 99 1.86 4.92 -3.45
C LYS A 99 1.32 5.28 -2.09
N LEU A 100 0.10 5.75 -2.07
CA LEU A 100 -0.61 6.18 -0.86
C LEU A 100 -1.85 5.31 -0.65
N MET A 101 -2.18 5.08 0.61
CA MET A 101 -3.48 4.63 1.07
C MET A 101 -4.13 5.79 1.81
N VAL A 102 -5.36 6.12 1.44
CA VAL A 102 -6.14 7.18 2.08
C VAL A 102 -7.45 6.60 2.56
N GLY A 103 -7.76 6.80 3.83
CA GLY A 103 -9.03 6.41 4.44
C GLY A 103 -10.06 7.52 4.32
N PHE A 104 -11.26 7.16 3.93
CA PHE A 104 -12.42 8.06 3.86
C PHE A 104 -13.55 7.49 4.73
N VAL A 105 -14.10 8.34 5.57
CA VAL A 105 -15.26 8.01 6.41
C VAL A 105 -16.39 8.97 6.07
N GLU A 106 -17.61 8.44 5.97
CA GLU A 106 -18.81 9.23 5.77
C GLU A 106 -19.54 9.40 7.11
N GLU A 107 -19.68 10.63 7.55
CA GLU A 107 -20.44 11.00 8.75
C GLU A 107 -21.46 12.08 8.42
N ALA A 108 -22.73 11.79 8.69
CA ALA A 108 -23.85 12.73 8.47
C ALA A 108 -23.92 13.32 7.04
N GLY A 109 -23.51 12.55 6.03
CA GLY A 109 -23.51 12.96 4.62
C GLY A 109 -22.26 13.76 4.19
N ASN A 110 -21.29 13.94 5.07
CA ASN A 110 -19.99 14.52 4.75
C ASN A 110 -18.93 13.43 4.66
N VAL A 111 -18.08 13.50 3.63
CA VAL A 111 -16.94 12.60 3.49
C VAL A 111 -15.69 13.31 3.99
N THR A 112 -15.03 12.72 4.96
CA THR A 112 -13.80 13.23 5.56
C THR A 112 -12.65 12.23 5.42
N ILE A 113 -11.41 12.72 5.43
CA ILE A 113 -10.22 11.87 5.42
C ILE A 113 -9.92 11.46 6.86
N SER A 114 -9.95 10.16 7.14
CA SER A 114 -9.68 9.60 8.46
C SER A 114 -8.21 9.30 8.72
N GLY A 115 -7.44 9.02 7.65
CA GLY A 115 -6.03 8.71 7.77
C GLY A 115 -5.35 8.59 6.42
N VAL A 116 -4.02 8.69 6.43
CA VAL A 116 -3.18 8.54 5.24
C VAL A 116 -1.97 7.69 5.58
N LYS A 117 -1.62 6.75 4.72
CA LYS A 117 -0.43 5.91 4.88
C LYS A 117 0.33 5.80 3.56
N VAL A 118 1.65 5.87 3.62
CA VAL A 118 2.52 5.59 2.48
C VAL A 118 2.70 4.08 2.36
N LEU A 119 2.29 3.49 1.24
CA LEU A 119 2.44 2.06 0.96
C LEU A 119 3.79 1.72 0.34
N ALA A 120 4.23 2.55 -0.60
CA ALA A 120 5.51 2.36 -1.28
C ALA A 120 6.12 3.70 -1.67
N GLN A 121 7.42 3.78 -1.52
CA GLN A 121 8.24 4.90 -1.94
C GLN A 121 9.66 4.41 -2.22
N SER A 122 10.39 5.10 -3.07
CA SER A 122 11.80 4.82 -3.39
C SER A 122 12.67 6.05 -3.13
N GLU A 123 12.31 6.84 -2.13
CA GLU A 123 13.03 8.05 -1.74
C GLU A 123 14.30 7.74 -0.93
N THR A 124 15.20 8.70 -0.88
CA THR A 124 16.46 8.58 -0.15
C THR A 124 16.21 8.42 1.36
N PRO A 125 16.80 7.39 2.01
CA PRO A 125 16.73 7.23 3.45
C PRO A 125 17.22 8.49 4.20
N GLY A 126 16.47 8.89 5.24
CA GLY A 126 16.80 10.07 6.05
C GLY A 126 16.36 11.42 5.46
N LEU A 127 15.89 11.43 4.21
CA LEU A 127 15.31 12.62 3.58
C LEU A 127 13.83 12.39 3.26
N GLY A 128 13.49 11.97 2.04
CA GLY A 128 12.12 11.71 1.62
C GLY A 128 11.47 10.51 2.32
N ALA A 129 12.23 9.50 2.72
CA ALA A 129 11.71 8.33 3.42
C ALA A 129 11.04 8.65 4.78
N ASN A 130 11.25 9.82 5.36
CA ASN A 130 10.60 10.25 6.60
C ASN A 130 9.07 10.35 6.49
N MET A 131 8.53 10.43 5.27
CA MET A 131 7.08 10.42 5.03
C MET A 131 6.39 9.11 5.43
N THR A 132 7.14 8.04 5.65
CA THR A 132 6.58 6.75 6.13
C THR A 132 6.38 6.69 7.63
N GLN A 133 6.92 7.67 8.38
CA GLN A 133 6.79 7.73 9.83
C GLN A 133 5.37 8.17 10.22
N PRO A 134 4.74 7.56 11.25
CA PRO A 134 3.45 8.01 11.76
C PRO A 134 3.50 9.49 12.20
N GLY A 135 2.46 10.26 11.91
CA GLY A 135 2.38 11.67 12.27
C GLY A 135 3.36 12.57 11.51
N ASN A 136 3.83 12.16 10.34
CA ASN A 136 4.71 12.93 9.49
C ASN A 136 4.04 14.20 8.93
N ALA A 137 4.82 15.09 8.32
CA ALA A 137 4.31 16.36 7.79
C ALA A 137 3.31 16.17 6.63
N LEU A 138 3.46 15.12 5.82
CA LEU A 138 2.52 14.82 4.74
C LEU A 138 1.15 14.43 5.30
N GLU A 139 1.11 13.50 6.24
CA GLU A 139 -0.11 13.06 6.91
C GLU A 139 -0.84 14.25 7.56
N LYS A 140 -0.14 15.05 8.37
CA LYS A 140 -0.70 16.24 9.00
C LYS A 140 -1.26 17.23 7.98
N SER A 141 -0.53 17.51 6.91
CA SER A 141 -0.97 18.50 5.90
C SER A 141 -2.21 18.05 5.12
N ILE A 142 -2.46 16.75 5.00
CA ILE A 142 -3.65 16.20 4.36
C ILE A 142 -4.84 16.22 5.33
N LEU A 143 -4.63 15.79 6.56
CA LEU A 143 -5.69 15.75 7.59
C LEU A 143 -6.16 17.16 8.01
N GLU A 144 -5.29 18.16 7.98
CA GLU A 144 -5.67 19.57 8.28
C GLU A 144 -6.54 20.21 7.19
N LYS A 145 -6.61 19.63 6.00
CA LYS A 145 -7.36 20.16 4.84
C LYS A 145 -8.64 19.39 4.53
N SER A 146 -8.92 18.35 5.31
CA SER A 146 -10.10 17.48 5.15
C SER A 146 -11.35 18.00 5.85
#